data_677042989a92f277cf9183e5fa994221
#
_entry.id   677042989a92f277cf9183e5fa994221
#
_cell.length_a   1.000
_cell.length_b   1.000
_cell.length_c   1.000
_cell.angle_alpha   90.00
_cell.angle_beta   90.00
_cell.angle_gamma   90.00
#
_symmetry.space_group_name_H-M   'P 1'
#
loop_
_entity.id
_entity.type
_entity.pdbx_description
1 polymer ?
#
loop_
_entity_poly.entity_id
_entity_poly.type
_entity_poly.pdbx_seq_one_letter_code
_entity_poly.pdbx_strand_id
1 'polypeptide(L)'
;PENIEKLKSCGVAFLDSPTEILPIALHYLGYKTDSQNPKELKEAEELFLKIRPNVAYFHSSKYISDLANGNLCVAVGYSGDIQQSKSRAEEAKSGVKVGYNIPKEGAGTFFDMVAMPADAENVDAAYAFMNFLLKPEVMAEITNEVQFPNGNAAATPLVDEAIRNDPGIYPTGETMSKLYAFSDLPAKVQRTMTRSWTKIKSGK
;
A
#
# COMPACT_ATOMS: atom_id res chain seq x y z
N PRO A 1 9.28 3.15 15.13
CA PRO A 1 10.68 2.72 15.36
C PRO A 1 10.91 2.17 16.77
N GLU A 2 10.29 2.78 17.81
CA GLU A 2 10.55 2.45 19.23
C GLU A 2 10.21 1.00 19.62
N ASN A 3 9.27 0.38 18.93
CA ASN A 3 8.80 -0.99 19.22
C ASN A 3 9.31 -2.04 18.24
N ILE A 4 10.14 -1.67 17.27
CA ILE A 4 10.52 -2.60 16.19
C ILE A 4 11.35 -3.78 16.71
N GLU A 5 12.13 -3.58 17.78
CA GLU A 5 12.90 -4.66 18.40
C GLU A 5 12.01 -5.77 18.99
N LYS A 6 10.80 -5.40 19.47
CA LYS A 6 9.82 -6.39 19.96
C LYS A 6 9.31 -7.32 18.86
N LEU A 7 9.41 -6.87 17.60
CA LEU A 7 8.95 -7.61 16.42
C LEU A 7 10.10 -8.37 15.73
N LYS A 8 11.33 -8.31 16.27
CA LYS A 8 12.51 -8.91 15.67
C LYS A 8 12.39 -10.42 15.50
N SER A 9 11.76 -11.10 16.46
CA SER A 9 11.61 -12.56 16.44
C SER A 9 10.62 -13.07 15.40
N CYS A 10 9.68 -12.22 14.97
CA CYS A 10 8.61 -12.62 14.05
C CYS A 10 8.61 -11.83 12.72
N GLY A 11 9.47 -10.84 12.59
CA GLY A 11 9.75 -10.12 11.35
C GLY A 11 8.80 -8.95 11.04
N VAL A 12 9.39 -7.95 10.39
CA VAL A 12 8.69 -6.79 9.80
C VAL A 12 9.08 -6.70 8.34
N ALA A 13 8.11 -6.50 7.45
CA ALA A 13 8.35 -6.27 6.02
C ALA A 13 7.82 -4.93 5.55
N PHE A 14 8.46 -4.39 4.54
CA PHE A 14 8.03 -3.19 3.83
C PHE A 14 7.94 -3.47 2.33
N LEU A 15 7.14 -2.66 1.61
CA LEU A 15 7.12 -2.66 0.15
C LEU A 15 8.52 -2.36 -0.41
N ASP A 16 8.86 -2.94 -1.55
CA ASP A 16 10.09 -2.57 -2.29
C ASP A 16 9.82 -1.41 -3.24
N SER A 17 9.49 -0.26 -2.67
CA SER A 17 9.11 0.94 -3.41
C SER A 17 9.62 2.20 -2.70
N PRO A 18 10.70 2.84 -3.19
CA PRO A 18 11.22 4.07 -2.60
C PRO A 18 10.24 5.24 -2.65
N THR A 19 9.39 5.29 -3.70
CA THR A 19 8.42 6.37 -3.93
C THR A 19 7.19 6.27 -3.04
N GLU A 20 6.99 5.15 -2.37
CA GLU A 20 5.90 4.95 -1.40
C GLU A 20 6.45 4.95 0.03
N ILE A 21 7.57 4.28 0.26
CA ILE A 21 8.08 4.06 1.62
C ILE A 21 8.83 5.28 2.17
N LEU A 22 9.59 6.02 1.35
CA LEU A 22 10.26 7.23 1.84
C LEU A 22 9.27 8.35 2.18
N PRO A 23 8.17 8.59 1.43
CA PRO A 23 7.09 9.48 1.86
C PRO A 23 6.48 9.13 3.21
N ILE A 24 6.34 7.85 3.55
CA ILE A 24 5.87 7.41 4.87
C ILE A 24 6.85 7.86 5.96
N ALA A 25 8.16 7.73 5.74
CA ALA A 25 9.16 8.22 6.68
C ALA A 25 9.14 9.75 6.83
N LEU A 26 9.02 10.47 5.72
CA LEU A 26 8.86 11.93 5.73
C LEU A 26 7.64 12.34 6.54
N HIS A 27 6.50 11.71 6.30
CA HIS A 27 5.26 11.97 7.05
C HIS A 27 5.42 11.70 8.55
N TYR A 28 6.02 10.56 8.91
CA TYR A 28 6.31 10.24 10.31
C TYR A 28 7.21 11.26 10.99
N LEU A 29 8.16 11.86 10.28
CA LEU A 29 9.06 12.91 10.77
C LEU A 29 8.39 14.30 10.81
N GLY A 30 7.14 14.43 10.36
CA GLY A 30 6.41 15.69 10.30
C GLY A 30 6.71 16.57 9.09
N TYR A 31 7.36 15.99 8.06
CA TYR A 31 7.64 16.66 6.80
C TYR A 31 6.53 16.43 5.78
N LYS A 32 6.53 17.23 4.70
CA LYS A 32 5.67 16.97 3.54
C LYS A 32 6.09 15.67 2.87
N THR A 33 5.13 14.85 2.47
CA THR A 33 5.37 13.55 1.80
C THR A 33 6.07 13.70 0.45
N ASP A 34 5.90 14.84 -0.20
CA ASP A 34 6.52 15.23 -1.47
C ASP A 34 7.74 16.16 -1.30
N SER A 35 8.35 16.17 -0.13
CA SER A 35 9.51 17.02 0.14
C SER A 35 10.66 16.75 -0.83
N GLN A 36 11.21 17.83 -1.37
CA GLN A 36 12.39 17.83 -2.23
C GLN A 36 13.65 18.33 -1.48
N ASN A 37 13.51 18.60 -0.19
CA ASN A 37 14.61 19.10 0.65
C ASN A 37 15.62 17.97 0.91
N PRO A 38 16.90 18.10 0.48
CA PRO A 38 17.90 17.06 0.67
C PRO A 38 18.15 16.65 2.14
N LYS A 39 17.96 17.58 3.09
CA LYS A 39 18.11 17.29 4.52
C LYS A 39 17.00 16.38 5.01
N GLU A 40 15.75 16.68 4.67
CA GLU A 40 14.58 15.89 5.06
C GLU A 40 14.62 14.50 4.44
N LEU A 41 15.01 14.39 3.15
CA LEU A 41 15.24 13.10 2.49
C LEU A 41 16.35 12.29 3.17
N LYS A 42 17.39 12.97 3.66
CA LYS A 42 18.49 12.32 4.39
C LYS A 42 18.02 11.81 5.76
N GLU A 43 17.22 12.56 6.49
CA GLU A 43 16.65 12.14 7.76
C GLU A 43 15.70 10.94 7.60
N ALA A 44 14.92 10.91 6.51
CA ALA A 44 14.09 9.75 6.16
C ALA A 44 14.95 8.50 5.86
N GLU A 45 16.07 8.65 5.13
CA GLU A 45 17.06 7.57 4.91
C GLU A 45 17.62 7.07 6.25
N GLU A 46 18.05 7.96 7.13
CA GLU A 46 18.65 7.63 8.43
C GLU A 46 17.66 6.92 9.35
N LEU A 47 16.39 7.32 9.33
CA LEU A 47 15.33 6.63 10.06
C LEU A 47 15.23 5.15 9.62
N PHE A 48 15.22 4.89 8.31
CA PHE A 48 15.18 3.52 7.80
C PHE A 48 16.46 2.74 8.06
N LEU A 49 17.63 3.36 7.95
CA LEU A 49 18.91 2.71 8.30
C LEU A 49 18.93 2.28 9.77
N LYS A 50 18.39 3.10 10.67
CA LYS A 50 18.27 2.78 12.10
C LYS A 50 17.40 1.54 12.37
N ILE A 51 16.31 1.37 11.63
CA ILE A 51 15.41 0.22 11.83
C ILE A 51 15.77 -0.98 10.96
N ARG A 52 16.63 -0.81 9.95
CA ARG A 52 17.00 -1.84 8.96
C ARG A 52 17.41 -3.18 9.57
N PRO A 53 18.19 -3.25 10.68
CA PRO A 53 18.57 -4.53 11.29
C PRO A 53 17.38 -5.39 11.74
N ASN A 54 16.21 -4.78 11.93
CA ASN A 54 14.98 -5.45 12.39
C ASN A 54 13.98 -5.68 11.25
N VAL A 55 14.31 -5.31 10.01
CA VAL A 55 13.49 -5.53 8.81
C VAL A 55 13.86 -6.85 8.18
N ALA A 56 12.89 -7.77 8.10
CA ALA A 56 13.09 -9.09 7.49
C ALA A 56 13.40 -8.97 5.99
N TYR A 57 12.60 -8.20 5.26
CA TYR A 57 12.80 -7.97 3.84
C TYR A 57 12.01 -6.75 3.33
N PHE A 58 12.34 -6.36 2.09
CA PHE A 58 11.56 -5.43 1.26
C PHE A 58 11.03 -6.19 0.05
N HIS A 59 9.71 -6.25 -0.10
CA HIS A 59 9.07 -6.94 -1.23
C HIS A 59 7.60 -6.53 -1.33
N SER A 60 7.12 -6.24 -2.55
CA SER A 60 5.78 -5.67 -2.76
C SER A 60 4.64 -6.69 -2.86
N SER A 61 4.90 -8.00 -2.70
CA SER A 61 3.84 -9.03 -2.73
C SER A 61 4.08 -10.23 -1.81
N LYS A 62 5.34 -10.55 -1.45
CA LYS A 62 5.67 -11.74 -0.64
C LYS A 62 4.97 -11.75 0.73
N TYR A 63 4.78 -10.57 1.32
CA TYR A 63 4.12 -10.44 2.62
C TYR A 63 2.69 -10.98 2.66
N ILE A 64 2.00 -11.07 1.52
CA ILE A 64 0.64 -11.61 1.44
C ILE A 64 0.60 -13.05 1.96
N SER A 65 1.47 -13.90 1.42
CA SER A 65 1.56 -15.30 1.84
C SER A 65 2.21 -15.46 3.21
N ASP A 66 3.23 -14.65 3.52
CA ASP A 66 3.94 -14.76 4.81
C ASP A 66 3.06 -14.37 6.00
N LEU A 67 2.20 -13.36 5.85
CA LEU A 67 1.19 -13.01 6.87
C LEU A 67 0.15 -14.12 7.01
N ALA A 68 -0.39 -14.64 5.91
CA ALA A 68 -1.40 -15.69 5.94
C ALA A 68 -0.90 -16.99 6.60
N ASN A 69 0.39 -17.29 6.45
CA ASN A 69 1.04 -18.48 7.03
C ASN A 69 1.65 -18.23 8.43
N GLY A 70 1.58 -17.02 8.96
CA GLY A 70 2.18 -16.67 10.25
C GLY A 70 3.71 -16.57 10.26
N ASN A 71 4.34 -16.47 9.09
CA ASN A 71 5.79 -16.32 8.93
C ASN A 71 6.27 -14.88 9.12
N LEU A 72 5.34 -13.94 9.22
CA LEU A 72 5.58 -12.51 9.38
C LEU A 72 4.56 -11.92 10.33
N CYS A 73 4.99 -11.05 11.25
CA CYS A 73 4.10 -10.41 12.21
C CYS A 73 3.52 -9.09 11.72
N VAL A 74 4.30 -8.31 11.02
CA VAL A 74 3.91 -6.96 10.58
C VAL A 74 4.40 -6.72 9.17
N ALA A 75 3.52 -6.19 8.34
CA ALA A 75 3.88 -5.66 7.03
C ALA A 75 3.33 -4.24 6.86
N VAL A 76 4.09 -3.39 6.20
CA VAL A 76 3.57 -2.20 5.52
C VAL A 76 3.28 -2.62 4.09
N GLY A 77 2.01 -2.64 3.72
CA GLY A 77 1.52 -3.17 2.46
C GLY A 77 0.23 -2.50 2.01
N TYR A 78 -0.30 -2.93 0.88
CA TYR A 78 -1.55 -2.42 0.33
C TYR A 78 -2.75 -3.01 1.06
N SER A 79 -3.81 -2.22 1.25
CA SER A 79 -4.99 -2.60 2.04
C SER A 79 -5.63 -3.91 1.55
N GLY A 80 -5.95 -4.02 0.28
CA GLY A 80 -6.56 -5.21 -0.29
C GLY A 80 -5.68 -6.45 -0.20
N ASP A 81 -4.35 -6.31 -0.35
CA ASP A 81 -3.42 -7.42 -0.17
C ASP A 81 -3.43 -7.97 1.27
N ILE A 82 -3.54 -7.08 2.26
CA ILE A 82 -3.64 -7.50 3.67
C ILE A 82 -5.00 -8.19 3.91
N GLN A 83 -6.07 -7.69 3.32
CA GLN A 83 -7.37 -8.35 3.40
C GLN A 83 -7.37 -9.73 2.72
N GLN A 84 -6.71 -9.85 1.55
CA GLN A 84 -6.49 -11.16 0.92
C GLN A 84 -5.66 -12.11 1.83
N SER A 85 -4.65 -11.60 2.53
CA SER A 85 -3.89 -12.40 3.51
C SER A 85 -4.80 -12.95 4.61
N LYS A 86 -5.72 -12.12 5.10
CA LYS A 86 -6.73 -12.50 6.09
C LYS A 86 -7.63 -13.62 5.56
N SER A 87 -8.23 -13.41 4.38
CA SER A 87 -9.09 -14.42 3.74
C SER A 87 -8.37 -15.75 3.54
N ARG A 88 -7.12 -15.74 3.03
CA ARG A 88 -6.31 -16.94 2.85
C ARG A 88 -6.01 -17.68 4.17
N ALA A 89 -5.74 -16.95 5.26
CA ALA A 89 -5.51 -17.54 6.56
C ALA A 89 -6.78 -18.23 7.11
N GLU A 90 -7.95 -17.61 6.90
CA GLU A 90 -9.25 -18.15 7.30
C GLU A 90 -9.62 -19.39 6.48
N GLU A 91 -9.48 -19.36 5.16
CA GLU A 91 -9.72 -20.49 4.25
C GLU A 91 -8.83 -21.69 4.56
N ALA A 92 -7.54 -21.42 4.79
CA ALA A 92 -6.57 -22.48 5.16
C ALA A 92 -6.79 -23.04 6.57
N LYS A 93 -7.66 -22.42 7.38
CA LYS A 93 -7.88 -22.80 8.80
C LYS A 93 -6.57 -22.92 9.58
N SER A 94 -5.60 -22.04 9.25
CA SER A 94 -4.23 -22.07 9.79
C SER A 94 -4.15 -21.69 11.28
N GLY A 95 -5.22 -21.12 11.84
CA GLY A 95 -5.24 -20.53 13.18
C GLY A 95 -4.57 -19.15 13.26
N VAL A 96 -3.98 -18.67 12.16
CA VAL A 96 -3.38 -17.33 12.07
C VAL A 96 -4.49 -16.30 11.94
N LYS A 97 -4.39 -15.21 12.72
CA LYS A 97 -5.30 -14.06 12.65
C LYS A 97 -4.56 -12.87 12.06
N VAL A 98 -4.97 -12.47 10.87
CA VAL A 98 -4.44 -11.26 10.20
C VAL A 98 -5.39 -10.10 10.47
N GLY A 99 -4.85 -8.97 10.92
CA GLY A 99 -5.58 -7.71 11.09
C GLY A 99 -5.00 -6.63 10.19
N TYR A 100 -5.83 -5.68 9.80
CA TYR A 100 -5.42 -4.48 9.07
C TYR A 100 -5.72 -3.23 9.91
N ASN A 101 -4.84 -2.25 9.84
CA ASN A 101 -5.03 -0.97 10.50
C ASN A 101 -4.38 0.16 9.70
N ILE A 102 -5.10 1.25 9.52
CA ILE A 102 -4.55 2.51 9.03
C ILE A 102 -3.92 3.23 10.23
N PRO A 103 -2.63 3.60 10.17
CA PRO A 103 -1.97 4.29 11.28
C PRO A 103 -2.69 5.58 11.68
N LYS A 104 -2.62 5.95 12.96
CA LYS A 104 -3.22 7.19 13.48
C LYS A 104 -2.65 8.46 12.83
N GLU A 105 -1.43 8.37 12.33
CA GLU A 105 -0.74 9.41 11.59
C GLU A 105 -1.30 9.58 10.17
N GLY A 106 -2.03 8.59 9.65
CA GLY A 106 -2.50 8.54 8.28
C GLY A 106 -1.72 7.55 7.41
N ALA A 107 -2.09 7.46 6.16
CA ALA A 107 -1.46 6.57 5.18
C ALA A 107 -1.47 7.19 3.79
N GLY A 108 -0.57 6.71 2.93
CA GLY A 108 -0.60 7.01 1.52
C GLY A 108 -1.81 6.36 0.84
N THR A 109 -2.43 7.07 -0.08
CA THR A 109 -3.49 6.56 -0.95
C THR A 109 -3.09 6.72 -2.41
N PHE A 110 -3.55 5.82 -3.25
CA PHE A 110 -3.31 5.83 -4.69
C PHE A 110 -4.60 5.47 -5.44
N PHE A 111 -4.60 5.72 -6.72
CA PHE A 111 -5.72 5.43 -7.61
C PHE A 111 -5.19 4.69 -8.82
N ASP A 112 -5.55 3.42 -8.97
CA ASP A 112 -5.30 2.67 -10.18
C ASP A 112 -6.27 3.11 -11.26
N MET A 113 -5.74 3.42 -12.43
CA MET A 113 -6.50 3.91 -13.56
C MET A 113 -6.19 3.10 -14.81
N VAL A 114 -7.23 2.82 -15.60
CA VAL A 114 -7.05 2.25 -16.94
C VAL A 114 -6.86 3.40 -17.91
N ALA A 115 -5.76 3.35 -18.67
CA ALA A 115 -5.45 4.33 -19.70
C ALA A 115 -5.18 3.67 -21.04
N MET A 116 -5.54 4.33 -22.13
CA MET A 116 -5.26 3.90 -23.49
C MET A 116 -4.11 4.75 -24.05
N PRO A 117 -3.00 4.14 -24.52
CA PRO A 117 -1.94 4.85 -25.21
C PRO A 117 -2.46 5.60 -26.45
N ALA A 118 -1.86 6.73 -26.78
CA ALA A 118 -2.30 7.56 -27.91
C ALA A 118 -2.12 6.90 -29.28
N ASP A 119 -1.22 5.92 -29.37
CA ASP A 119 -0.89 5.13 -30.53
C ASP A 119 -1.49 3.72 -30.51
N ALA A 120 -2.51 3.48 -29.66
CA ALA A 120 -3.18 2.19 -29.59
C ALA A 120 -3.86 1.83 -30.93
N GLU A 121 -3.61 0.62 -31.44
CA GLU A 121 -4.17 0.17 -32.72
C GLU A 121 -5.65 -0.28 -32.61
N ASN A 122 -6.05 -0.83 -31.45
CA ASN A 122 -7.38 -1.39 -31.22
C ASN A 122 -8.24 -0.50 -30.33
N VAL A 123 -8.46 0.74 -30.75
CA VAL A 123 -9.13 1.78 -29.96
C VAL A 123 -10.55 1.38 -29.56
N ASP A 124 -11.35 0.83 -30.49
CA ASP A 124 -12.74 0.44 -30.20
C ASP A 124 -12.82 -0.70 -29.18
N ALA A 125 -11.91 -1.68 -29.26
CA ALA A 125 -11.82 -2.76 -28.28
C ALA A 125 -11.41 -2.23 -26.89
N ALA A 126 -10.47 -1.26 -26.84
CA ALA A 126 -10.07 -0.61 -25.60
C ALA A 126 -11.25 0.14 -24.96
N TYR A 127 -11.99 0.93 -25.71
CA TYR A 127 -13.20 1.57 -25.19
C TYR A 127 -14.27 0.57 -24.74
N ALA A 128 -14.49 -0.51 -25.49
CA ALA A 128 -15.42 -1.54 -25.09
C ALA A 128 -15.04 -2.17 -23.73
N PHE A 129 -13.74 -2.44 -23.53
CA PHE A 129 -13.22 -2.95 -22.26
C PHE A 129 -13.34 -1.93 -21.12
N MET A 130 -12.96 -0.68 -21.33
CA MET A 130 -13.11 0.38 -20.34
C MET A 130 -14.57 0.58 -19.93
N ASN A 131 -15.49 0.60 -20.90
CA ASN A 131 -16.92 0.70 -20.64
C ASN A 131 -17.47 -0.53 -19.91
N PHE A 132 -16.93 -1.72 -20.17
CA PHE A 132 -17.28 -2.94 -19.44
C PHE A 132 -16.88 -2.82 -17.96
N LEU A 133 -15.67 -2.35 -17.66
CA LEU A 133 -15.20 -2.14 -16.29
C LEU A 133 -16.02 -1.08 -15.54
N LEU A 134 -16.58 -0.09 -16.24
CA LEU A 134 -17.42 0.96 -15.63
C LEU A 134 -18.83 0.48 -15.24
N LYS A 135 -19.24 -0.72 -15.65
CA LYS A 135 -20.53 -1.28 -15.22
C LYS A 135 -20.53 -1.50 -13.70
N PRO A 136 -21.53 -1.00 -12.97
CA PRO A 136 -21.58 -1.10 -11.50
C PRO A 136 -21.44 -2.53 -10.98
N GLU A 137 -22.13 -3.48 -11.61
CA GLU A 137 -22.11 -4.90 -11.25
C GLU A 137 -20.72 -5.51 -11.44
N VAL A 138 -20.05 -5.20 -12.55
CA VAL A 138 -18.67 -5.69 -12.81
C VAL A 138 -17.68 -5.13 -11.80
N MET A 139 -17.78 -3.83 -11.53
CA MET A 139 -16.86 -3.17 -10.59
C MET A 139 -17.10 -3.64 -9.14
N ALA A 140 -18.35 -3.93 -8.77
CA ALA A 140 -18.64 -4.50 -7.46
C ALA A 140 -18.06 -5.90 -7.29
N GLU A 141 -18.18 -6.78 -8.30
CA GLU A 141 -17.56 -8.12 -8.29
C GLU A 141 -16.03 -8.03 -8.18
N ILE A 142 -15.39 -7.10 -8.92
CA ILE A 142 -13.94 -6.88 -8.80
C ILE A 142 -13.59 -6.48 -7.36
N THR A 143 -14.32 -5.53 -6.75
CA THR A 143 -14.07 -5.12 -5.36
C THR A 143 -14.26 -6.29 -4.39
N ASN A 144 -15.27 -7.12 -4.57
CA ASN A 144 -15.52 -8.28 -3.71
C ASN A 144 -14.37 -9.28 -3.78
N GLU A 145 -13.78 -9.48 -4.95
CA GLU A 145 -12.65 -10.40 -5.15
C GLU A 145 -11.33 -9.83 -4.61
N VAL A 146 -10.98 -8.60 -4.99
CA VAL A 146 -9.66 -8.04 -4.66
C VAL A 146 -9.61 -7.26 -3.36
N GLN A 147 -10.77 -6.94 -2.77
CA GLN A 147 -10.94 -6.23 -1.50
C GLN A 147 -10.27 -4.84 -1.45
N PHE A 148 -10.18 -4.20 -2.62
CA PHE A 148 -9.87 -2.78 -2.74
C PHE A 148 -11.16 -1.98 -3.01
N PRO A 149 -11.31 -0.78 -2.42
CA PRO A 149 -12.42 0.09 -2.74
C PRO A 149 -12.30 0.58 -4.19
N ASN A 150 -13.43 0.86 -4.82
CA ASN A 150 -13.46 1.39 -6.18
C ASN A 150 -14.02 2.81 -6.24
N GLY A 151 -13.74 3.52 -7.34
CA GLY A 151 -14.19 4.88 -7.58
C GLY A 151 -15.59 4.99 -8.20
N ASN A 152 -16.29 3.88 -8.45
CA ASN A 152 -17.62 3.87 -9.05
C ASN A 152 -18.70 3.93 -7.97
N ALA A 153 -19.25 5.12 -7.72
CA ALA A 153 -20.28 5.33 -6.69
C ALA A 153 -21.53 4.45 -6.89
N ALA A 154 -21.87 4.10 -8.14
CA ALA A 154 -22.99 3.22 -8.44
C ALA A 154 -22.70 1.74 -8.09
N ALA A 155 -21.44 1.33 -8.04
CA ALA A 155 -21.04 -0.01 -7.64
C ALA A 155 -21.11 -0.22 -6.12
N THR A 156 -20.86 0.83 -5.33
CA THR A 156 -20.77 0.72 -3.86
C THR A 156 -21.98 0.01 -3.22
N PRO A 157 -23.24 0.25 -3.60
CA PRO A 157 -24.39 -0.47 -3.02
C PRO A 157 -24.43 -1.97 -3.36
N LEU A 158 -23.73 -2.38 -4.41
CA LEU A 158 -23.66 -3.77 -4.90
C LEU A 158 -22.49 -4.56 -4.31
N VAL A 159 -21.55 -3.87 -3.65
CA VAL A 159 -20.42 -4.52 -2.94
C VAL A 159 -20.97 -5.26 -1.72
N ASP A 160 -20.40 -6.42 -1.43
CA ASP A 160 -20.75 -7.23 -0.26
C ASP A 160 -20.73 -6.40 1.02
N GLU A 161 -21.74 -6.60 1.86
CA GLU A 161 -21.94 -5.78 3.05
C GLU A 161 -20.75 -5.83 4.01
N ALA A 162 -20.13 -6.99 4.16
CA ALA A 162 -18.94 -7.16 5.01
C ALA A 162 -17.75 -6.33 4.52
N ILE A 163 -17.56 -6.21 3.20
CA ILE A 163 -16.49 -5.43 2.58
C ILE A 163 -16.84 -3.93 2.63
N ARG A 164 -18.06 -3.58 2.25
CA ARG A 164 -18.52 -2.19 2.22
C ARG A 164 -18.51 -1.52 3.60
N ASN A 165 -18.76 -2.27 4.67
CA ASN A 165 -18.80 -1.77 6.03
C ASN A 165 -17.44 -1.91 6.77
N ASP A 166 -16.40 -2.47 6.14
CA ASP A 166 -15.06 -2.57 6.74
C ASP A 166 -14.35 -1.20 6.64
N PRO A 167 -14.06 -0.52 7.76
CA PRO A 167 -13.38 0.78 7.76
C PRO A 167 -11.92 0.70 7.28
N GLY A 168 -11.36 -0.48 7.18
CA GLY A 168 -10.05 -0.71 6.57
C GLY A 168 -10.10 -0.66 5.03
N ILE A 169 -11.28 -0.95 4.44
CA ILE A 169 -11.50 -0.90 2.98
C ILE A 169 -12.16 0.43 2.61
N TYR A 170 -13.24 0.78 3.30
CA TYR A 170 -13.98 2.04 3.12
C TYR A 170 -13.83 2.92 4.38
N PRO A 171 -12.70 3.65 4.52
CA PRO A 171 -12.41 4.44 5.71
C PRO A 171 -13.41 5.56 5.93
N THR A 172 -13.68 5.86 7.20
CA THR A 172 -14.58 6.95 7.62
C THR A 172 -13.98 8.33 7.37
N GLY A 173 -14.79 9.38 7.46
CA GLY A 173 -14.36 10.76 7.20
C GLY A 173 -13.16 11.22 8.03
N GLU A 174 -13.05 10.82 9.30
CA GLU A 174 -11.89 11.15 10.14
C GLU A 174 -10.60 10.49 9.61
N THR A 175 -10.66 9.22 9.25
CA THR A 175 -9.51 8.50 8.66
C THR A 175 -9.19 9.07 7.29
N MET A 176 -10.20 9.32 6.45
CA MET A 176 -10.03 9.94 5.13
C MET A 176 -9.27 11.26 5.17
N SER A 177 -9.52 12.10 6.19
CA SER A 177 -8.84 13.39 6.32
C SER A 177 -7.34 13.29 6.62
N LYS A 178 -6.87 12.13 7.03
CA LYS A 178 -5.46 11.83 7.33
C LYS A 178 -4.74 11.11 6.19
N LEU A 179 -5.48 10.72 5.13
CA LEU A 179 -4.86 10.12 3.96
C LEU A 179 -4.21 11.19 3.08
N TYR A 180 -3.11 10.82 2.44
CA TYR A 180 -2.39 11.69 1.51
C TYR A 180 -2.12 10.96 0.20
N ALA A 181 -2.23 11.68 -0.91
CA ALA A 181 -1.85 11.14 -2.22
C ALA A 181 -0.33 11.21 -2.42
N PHE A 182 0.20 10.23 -3.13
CA PHE A 182 1.58 10.30 -3.61
C PHE A 182 1.66 11.27 -4.79
N SER A 183 2.74 12.06 -4.84
CA SER A 183 2.99 13.06 -5.87
C SER A 183 4.13 12.63 -6.79
N ASP A 184 4.02 12.99 -8.05
CA ASP A 184 5.14 12.86 -8.97
C ASP A 184 6.26 13.83 -8.57
N LEU A 185 7.45 13.30 -8.42
CA LEU A 185 8.63 14.05 -8.03
C LEU A 185 9.56 14.28 -9.22
N PRO A 186 10.28 15.40 -9.28
CA PRO A 186 11.27 15.65 -10.32
C PRO A 186 12.31 14.52 -10.40
N ALA A 187 12.76 14.20 -11.61
CA ALA A 187 13.71 13.09 -11.85
C ALA A 187 15.00 13.17 -10.99
N LYS A 188 15.43 14.37 -10.62
CA LYS A 188 16.59 14.55 -9.70
C LYS A 188 16.28 14.01 -8.30
N VAL A 189 15.07 14.27 -7.78
CA VAL A 189 14.63 13.80 -6.46
C VAL A 189 14.44 12.29 -6.49
N GLN A 190 13.76 11.77 -7.52
CA GLN A 190 13.58 10.32 -7.70
C GLN A 190 14.92 9.56 -7.72
N ARG A 191 15.94 10.07 -8.43
CA ARG A 191 17.29 9.49 -8.42
C ARG A 191 17.92 9.50 -7.03
N THR A 192 17.68 10.56 -6.25
CA THR A 192 18.16 10.63 -4.85
C THR A 192 17.47 9.56 -4.00
N MET A 193 16.15 9.45 -4.10
CA MET A 193 15.37 8.43 -3.37
C MET A 193 15.80 7.01 -3.76
N THR A 194 16.06 6.73 -5.03
CA THR A 194 16.57 5.42 -5.49
C THR A 194 17.93 5.08 -4.88
N ARG A 195 18.82 6.07 -4.78
CA ARG A 195 20.14 5.87 -4.14
C ARG A 195 20.00 5.60 -2.64
N SER A 196 19.16 6.38 -1.94
CA SER A 196 18.84 6.18 -0.53
C SER A 196 18.23 4.79 -0.31
N TRP A 197 17.34 4.37 -1.20
CA TRP A 197 16.71 3.06 -1.15
C TRP A 197 17.70 1.91 -1.28
N THR A 198 18.65 2.03 -2.19
CA THR A 198 19.74 1.04 -2.34
C THR A 198 20.56 0.91 -1.06
N LYS A 199 20.89 2.03 -0.39
CA LYS A 199 21.61 2.03 0.90
C LYS A 199 20.74 1.39 2.00
N ILE A 200 19.47 1.77 2.10
CA ILE A 200 18.54 1.21 3.09
C ILE A 200 18.46 -0.30 2.93
N LYS A 201 18.26 -0.80 1.71
CA LYS A 201 18.18 -2.26 1.47
C LYS A 201 19.46 -2.99 1.83
N SER A 202 20.61 -2.43 1.49
CA SER A 202 21.93 -3.03 1.80
C SER A 202 22.32 -2.88 3.28
N GLY A 203 21.72 -1.94 4.01
CA GLY A 203 22.10 -1.63 5.39
C GLY A 203 23.45 -0.93 5.54
N LYS A 204 23.91 -0.25 4.49
CA LYS A 204 25.25 0.40 4.44
C LYS A 204 25.14 1.89 4.18
#